data_6af68d95279a7faef66a580263cca5c0
#
_entry.id   6af68d95279a7faef66a580263cca5c0
#
_cell.length_a   1.000
_cell.length_b   1.000
_cell.length_c   1.000
_cell.angle_alpha   90.00
_cell.angle_beta   90.00
_cell.angle_gamma   90.00
#
_symmetry.space_group_name_H-M   'P 1'
#
loop_
_entity.id
_entity.type
_entity.pdbx_description
1 polymer ?
#
loop_
_entity_poly.entity_id
_entity_poly.type
_entity_poly.pdbx_seq_one_letter_code
_entity_poly.pdbx_strand_id
1 'polypeptide(L)'
;AIAWAVCEYTHDKLQARCLFATHYHQLTDLADKLSAGVNLNVAVREWGEEIVFLHRIEEGGTDRSYGIHVAQLAGLPRKVLQRS
;
A
#
# COMPACT_ATOMS: atom_id res chain seq x y z
N ALA A 1 -11.18 3.39 11.55
CA ALA A 1 -11.26 4.10 10.28
C ALA A 1 -12.27 3.46 9.34
N ILE A 2 -12.82 4.27 8.45
CA ILE A 2 -13.84 3.79 7.51
C ILE A 2 -13.28 2.68 6.61
N ALA A 3 -12.06 2.81 6.15
CA ALA A 3 -11.43 1.79 5.30
C ALA A 3 -11.37 0.42 5.98
N TRP A 4 -11.01 0.39 7.24
CA TRP A 4 -10.99 -0.83 8.04
C TRP A 4 -12.39 -1.46 8.13
N ALA A 5 -13.38 -0.64 8.46
CA ALA A 5 -14.77 -1.11 8.59
C ALA A 5 -15.33 -1.63 7.27
N VAL A 6 -15.00 -0.97 6.15
CA VAL A 6 -15.44 -1.42 4.82
C VAL A 6 -14.84 -2.78 4.48
N CYS A 7 -13.55 -2.96 4.76
CA CYS A 7 -12.89 -4.26 4.52
C CYS A 7 -13.51 -5.37 5.36
N GLU A 8 -13.74 -5.11 6.65
CA GLU A 8 -14.39 -6.09 7.52
C GLU A 8 -15.78 -6.46 7.04
N TYR A 9 -16.59 -5.47 6.68
CA TYR A 9 -17.95 -5.70 6.22
C TYR A 9 -17.97 -6.50 4.91
N THR A 10 -17.08 -6.15 3.98
CA THR A 10 -16.97 -6.86 2.70
C THR A 10 -16.61 -8.32 2.91
N HIS A 11 -15.69 -8.58 3.83
CA HIS A 11 -15.25 -9.94 4.16
C HIS A 11 -16.35 -10.72 4.90
N ASP A 12 -16.89 -10.15 5.98
CA ASP A 12 -17.72 -10.89 6.91
C ASP A 12 -19.18 -11.01 6.45
N LYS A 13 -19.72 -9.95 5.86
CA LYS A 13 -21.13 -9.87 5.49
C LYS A 13 -21.37 -10.12 4.01
N LEU A 14 -20.65 -9.42 3.14
CA LEU A 14 -20.87 -9.55 1.71
C LEU A 14 -20.20 -10.80 1.15
N GLN A 15 -19.10 -11.23 1.74
CA GLN A 15 -18.32 -12.39 1.31
C GLN A 15 -17.95 -12.32 -0.17
N ALA A 16 -17.68 -11.10 -0.64
CA ALA A 16 -17.37 -10.81 -2.01
C ALA A 16 -15.86 -10.90 -2.24
N ARG A 17 -15.48 -11.18 -3.48
CA ARG A 17 -14.09 -11.02 -3.90
C ARG A 17 -13.79 -9.54 -3.92
N CYS A 18 -12.70 -9.13 -3.27
CA CYS A 18 -12.37 -7.73 -3.14
C CYS A 18 -10.87 -7.53 -3.26
N LEU A 19 -10.48 -6.54 -4.04
CA LEU A 19 -9.11 -6.05 -4.10
C LEU A 19 -9.12 -4.63 -3.55
N PHE A 20 -8.39 -4.40 -2.48
CA PHE A 20 -8.36 -3.11 -1.81
C PHE A 20 -6.95 -2.53 -1.86
N ALA A 21 -6.80 -1.43 -2.57
CA ALA A 21 -5.52 -0.75 -2.70
C ALA A 21 -5.47 0.45 -1.76
N THR A 22 -4.39 0.56 -1.00
CA THR A 22 -4.23 1.63 -0.02
C THR A 22 -2.74 1.85 0.27
N HIS A 23 -2.44 3.03 0.80
CA HIS A 23 -1.12 3.31 1.38
C HIS A 23 -1.17 3.36 2.91
N TYR A 24 -2.30 2.99 3.49
CA TYR A 24 -2.53 3.02 4.94
C TYR A 24 -2.06 1.71 5.56
N HIS A 25 -0.84 1.71 6.07
CA HIS A 25 -0.14 0.48 6.47
C HIS A 25 -0.79 -0.25 7.64
N GLN A 26 -1.58 0.44 8.48
CA GLN A 26 -2.30 -0.22 9.56
C GLN A 26 -3.29 -1.26 9.05
N LEU A 27 -3.75 -1.14 7.81
CA LEU A 27 -4.66 -2.13 7.21
C LEU A 27 -3.98 -3.47 6.96
N THR A 28 -2.66 -3.55 6.99
CA THR A 28 -1.97 -4.83 6.87
C THR A 28 -2.27 -5.76 8.05
N ASP A 29 -2.56 -5.20 9.23
CA ASP A 29 -2.92 -5.98 10.40
C ASP A 29 -4.27 -6.67 10.23
N LEU A 30 -5.13 -6.13 9.38
CA LEU A 30 -6.46 -6.66 9.15
C LEU A 30 -6.42 -8.05 8.51
N ALA A 31 -5.46 -8.31 7.64
CA ALA A 31 -5.32 -9.62 6.99
C ALA A 31 -5.07 -10.74 8.00
N ASP A 32 -4.43 -10.43 9.14
CA ASP A 32 -4.20 -11.40 10.20
C ASP A 32 -5.50 -11.75 10.95
N LYS A 33 -6.49 -10.88 10.89
CA LYS A 33 -7.77 -11.05 11.58
C LYS A 33 -8.88 -11.60 10.69
N LEU A 34 -8.72 -11.49 9.39
CA LEU A 34 -9.70 -11.97 8.41
C LEU A 34 -9.22 -13.29 7.80
N SER A 35 -9.99 -14.36 7.95
CA SER A 35 -9.59 -15.69 7.53
C SER A 35 -9.28 -15.81 6.04
N ALA A 36 -9.92 -15.00 5.21
CA ALA A 36 -9.73 -14.99 3.77
C ALA A 36 -9.02 -13.74 3.27
N GLY A 37 -8.33 -13.03 4.17
CA GLY A 37 -7.57 -11.84 3.83
C GLY A 37 -6.10 -12.16 3.60
N VAL A 38 -5.52 -11.51 2.60
CA VAL A 38 -4.10 -11.65 2.29
C VAL A 38 -3.52 -10.28 1.98
N ASN A 39 -2.30 -10.04 2.45
CA ASN A 39 -1.57 -8.83 2.14
C ASN A 39 -0.73 -9.02 0.89
N LEU A 40 -0.78 -8.01 0.02
CA LEU A 40 0.04 -7.93 -1.17
C LEU A 40 0.72 -6.56 -1.21
N ASN A 41 1.83 -6.47 -1.89
CA ASN A 41 2.49 -5.18 -2.10
C ASN A 41 3.05 -5.09 -3.51
N VAL A 42 3.23 -3.86 -3.96
CA VAL A 42 3.89 -3.59 -5.24
C VAL A 42 5.40 -3.63 -5.02
N ALA A 43 6.08 -4.51 -5.72
CA ALA A 43 7.51 -4.70 -5.56
C ALA A 43 8.29 -3.48 -6.01
N VAL A 44 9.28 -3.10 -5.20
CA VAL A 44 10.22 -2.03 -5.53
C VAL A 44 11.64 -2.53 -5.32
N ARG A 45 12.57 -1.94 -6.07
CA ARG A 45 13.99 -2.12 -5.84
C ARG A 45 14.59 -0.81 -5.39
N GLU A 46 15.27 -0.81 -4.26
CA GLU A 46 16.03 0.34 -3.80
C GLU A 46 17.45 0.25 -4.36
N TRP A 47 17.90 1.34 -4.94
CA TRP A 47 19.26 1.44 -5.50
C TRP A 47 19.87 2.75 -5.04
N GLY A 48 20.61 2.69 -3.91
CA GLY A 48 21.09 3.89 -3.24
C GLY A 48 19.91 4.74 -2.76
N GLU A 49 19.81 5.98 -3.25
CA GLU A 49 18.68 6.88 -2.94
C GLU A 49 17.55 6.78 -3.96
N GLU A 50 17.73 5.95 -4.99
CA GLU A 50 16.74 5.79 -6.03
C GLU A 50 15.81 4.62 -5.75
N ILE A 51 14.57 4.74 -6.21
CA ILE A 51 13.56 3.70 -6.13
C ILE A 51 13.12 3.33 -7.54
N VAL A 52 13.13 2.05 -7.83
CA VAL A 52 12.62 1.52 -9.09
C VAL A 52 11.39 0.67 -8.81
N PHE A 53 10.25 1.05 -9.38
CA PHE A 53 9.02 0.28 -9.28
C PHE A 53 9.06 -0.87 -10.30
N LEU A 54 8.95 -2.10 -9.81
CA LEU A 54 9.09 -3.29 -10.66
C LEU A 54 7.80 -3.69 -11.36
N HIS A 55 6.69 -2.99 -11.10
CA HIS A 55 5.40 -3.24 -11.72
C HIS A 55 4.91 -4.69 -11.57
N ARG A 56 5.14 -5.27 -10.41
CA ARG A 56 4.63 -6.60 -10.09
C ARG A 56 4.16 -6.65 -8.64
N ILE A 57 3.22 -7.55 -8.39
CA ILE A 57 2.63 -7.74 -7.07
C ILE A 57 3.31 -8.93 -6.40
N GLU A 58 3.70 -8.75 -5.15
CA GLU A 58 4.29 -9.81 -4.33
C GLU A 58 3.48 -10.00 -3.06
N GLU A 59 3.52 -11.21 -2.50
CA GLU A 59 2.88 -11.49 -1.22
C GLU A 59 3.60 -10.77 -0.09
N GLY A 60 2.81 -10.36 0.91
CA GLY A 60 3.30 -9.70 2.10
C GLY A 60 2.90 -8.25 2.16
N GLY A 61 2.89 -7.71 3.38
CA GLY A 61 2.69 -6.30 3.61
C GLY A 61 4.01 -5.54 3.53
N THR A 62 3.91 -4.24 3.44
CA THR A 62 5.05 -3.35 3.59
C THR A 62 4.69 -2.24 4.55
N ASP A 63 5.65 -1.81 5.36
CA ASP A 63 5.51 -0.66 6.25
C ASP A 63 6.11 0.61 5.64
N ARG A 64 6.56 0.54 4.40
CA ARG A 64 7.23 1.65 3.72
C ARG A 64 6.29 2.36 2.77
N SER A 65 6.34 3.68 2.83
CA SER A 65 5.64 4.55 1.89
C SER A 65 6.65 5.16 0.92
N TYR A 66 6.30 5.16 -0.35
CA TYR A 66 7.14 5.73 -1.39
C TYR A 66 6.51 6.98 -2.02
N GLY A 67 5.64 7.65 -1.26
CA GLY A 67 4.94 8.83 -1.74
C GLY A 67 5.86 9.95 -2.24
N ILE A 68 6.95 10.21 -1.51
CA ILE A 68 7.94 11.22 -1.91
C ILE A 68 8.64 10.82 -3.21
N HIS A 69 8.98 9.55 -3.36
CA HIS A 69 9.62 9.04 -4.58
C HIS A 69 8.67 9.12 -5.78
N VAL A 70 7.40 8.80 -5.58
CA VAL A 70 6.38 8.93 -6.62
C VAL A 70 6.20 10.40 -7.02
N ALA A 71 6.17 11.30 -6.03
CA ALA A 71 6.09 12.73 -6.28
C ALA A 71 7.29 13.25 -7.08
N GLN A 72 8.48 12.74 -6.78
CA GLN A 72 9.69 13.07 -7.52
C GLN A 72 9.59 12.61 -8.98
N LEU A 73 9.12 11.39 -9.21
CA LEU A 73 8.92 10.85 -10.55
C LEU A 73 7.84 11.63 -11.31
N ALA A 74 6.86 12.16 -10.61
CA ALA A 74 5.81 12.99 -11.19
C ALA A 74 6.27 14.41 -11.52
N GLY A 75 7.49 14.78 -11.14
CA GLY A 75 8.07 16.07 -11.49
C GLY A 75 7.74 17.20 -10.52
N LEU A 76 7.39 16.90 -9.28
CA LEU A 76 7.17 17.95 -8.29
C LEU A 76 8.46 18.73 -8.01
N PRO A 77 8.35 20.05 -7.76
CA PRO A 77 9.52 20.88 -7.46
C PRO A 77 10.31 20.35 -6.27
N ARG A 78 11.61 20.43 -6.35
CA ARG A 78 12.52 19.98 -5.30
C ARG A 78 12.20 20.59 -3.93
N LYS A 79 11.80 21.86 -3.91
CA LYS A 79 11.43 22.55 -2.67
C LYS A 79 10.23 21.91 -1.99
N VAL A 80 9.28 21.41 -2.77
CA VAL A 80 8.11 20.69 -2.24
C VAL A 80 8.55 19.37 -1.62
N LEU A 81 9.40 18.63 -2.32
CA LEU A 81 9.91 17.35 -1.84
C LEU A 81 10.71 17.50 -0.55
N GLN A 82 11.55 18.53 -0.46
CA GLN A 82 12.35 18.80 0.73
C GLN A 82 11.50 19.16 1.94
N ARG A 83 10.35 19.76 1.70
CA ARG A 83 9.44 20.19 2.77
C ARG A 83 8.55 19.08 3.29
N SER A 84 8.34 18.08 2.50
CA SER A 84 7.43 16.96 2.82
C SER A 84 8.02 15.91 3.77
#